data_fbf6b286e2bcc00589f480b28eb54723
#
_entry.id   fbf6b286e2bcc00589f480b28eb54723
#
_cell.length_a   1.000
_cell.length_b   1.000
_cell.length_c   1.000
_cell.angle_alpha   90.00
_cell.angle_beta   90.00
_cell.angle_gamma   90.00
#
_symmetry.space_group_name_H-M   'P 1'
#
loop_
_entity.id
_entity.type
_entity.pdbx_description
1 polymer ?
#
loop_
_entity_poly.entity_id
_entity_poly.type
_entity_poly.pdbx_seq_one_letter_code
_entity_poly.pdbx_strand_id
1 'polypeptide(L)'
;CCALKNIRDGKDRRERYASLLPLEVMEYDADSTPGELDGYCSRADFVFNLAGVNRPEDQAEFMEGNFGFASTLLETLERHGNKCPVMLSSSAQASLSGRFEGSVYGESKLAGEGLFREYSERTGAPVLIYRFPNLYGKWCRPRYNSAVATFCDALANGRPYTVNDPSVELELLYIVDEMLGALLGREHRCGYEGLKRVEGDEFCYVPETDVKSLGEIVYLLDCFRDSRETLSVPDLSEGSFSKKLWSTFLSYYEPGHFAYGLRPNTDARGSFT
;
A
#
# COMPACT_ATOMS: atom_id res chain seq x y z
N CYS A 1 -3.81 2.87 7.11
CA CYS A 1 -4.15 3.45 8.44
C CYS A 1 -3.05 4.38 8.98
N CYS A 2 -1.75 3.98 9.08
CA CYS A 2 -0.70 4.83 9.67
C CYS A 2 -0.58 6.22 9.02
N ALA A 3 -0.68 6.33 7.69
CA ALA A 3 -0.61 7.62 7.00
C ALA A 3 -1.78 8.54 7.39
N LEU A 4 -3.01 8.01 7.43
CA LEU A 4 -4.19 8.76 7.87
C LEU A 4 -4.07 9.21 9.33
N LYS A 5 -3.58 8.33 10.22
CA LYS A 5 -3.32 8.69 11.62
C LYS A 5 -2.26 9.80 11.73
N ASN A 6 -1.21 9.77 10.91
CA ASN A 6 -0.21 10.84 10.88
C ASN A 6 -0.80 12.19 10.43
N ILE A 7 -1.73 12.19 9.48
CA ILE A 7 -2.47 13.40 9.07
C ILE A 7 -3.34 13.88 10.23
N ARG A 8 -4.15 13.01 10.82
CA ARG A 8 -5.00 13.32 11.97
C ARG A 8 -4.22 13.92 13.12
N ASP A 9 -3.07 13.35 13.45
CA ASP A 9 -2.24 13.75 14.60
C ASP A 9 -1.33 14.95 14.28
N GLY A 10 -1.46 15.55 13.10
CA GLY A 10 -0.65 16.71 12.68
C GLY A 10 0.83 16.42 12.47
N LYS A 11 1.20 15.14 12.30
CA LYS A 11 2.58 14.71 11.97
C LYS A 11 2.87 14.87 10.49
N ASP A 12 1.86 14.67 9.63
CA ASP A 12 1.89 14.98 8.21
C ASP A 12 1.03 16.23 7.96
N ARG A 13 1.69 17.35 7.68
CA ARG A 13 1.06 18.67 7.52
C ARG A 13 1.07 19.16 6.08
N ARG A 14 1.26 18.27 5.11
CA ARG A 14 1.24 18.65 3.71
C ARG A 14 -0.10 19.29 3.36
N GLU A 15 -0.05 20.42 2.65
CA GLU A 15 -1.22 21.25 2.32
C GLU A 15 -2.33 20.46 1.61
N ARG A 16 -1.94 19.50 0.78
CA ARG A 16 -2.89 18.63 0.08
C ARG A 16 -3.83 17.84 0.98
N TYR A 17 -3.49 17.68 2.26
CA TYR A 17 -4.31 16.96 3.24
C TYR A 17 -5.13 17.86 4.16
N ALA A 18 -4.98 19.18 4.05
CA ALA A 18 -5.67 20.12 4.93
C ALA A 18 -7.20 19.98 4.87
N SER A 19 -7.74 19.67 3.68
CA SER A 19 -9.17 19.48 3.48
C SER A 19 -9.76 18.23 4.13
N LEU A 20 -8.92 17.31 4.61
CA LEU A 20 -9.36 16.09 5.29
C LEU A 20 -9.61 16.29 6.79
N LEU A 21 -9.23 17.44 7.34
CA LEU A 21 -9.36 17.69 8.77
C LEU A 21 -10.69 18.38 9.10
N PRO A 22 -11.37 18.02 10.20
CA PRO A 22 -10.98 16.98 11.17
C PRO A 22 -11.17 15.55 10.62
N LEU A 23 -10.24 14.65 10.90
CA LEU A 23 -10.24 13.27 10.40
C LEU A 23 -10.42 12.28 11.54
N GLU A 24 -11.42 11.42 11.47
CA GLU A 24 -11.54 10.22 12.29
C GLU A 24 -11.12 8.98 11.47
N VAL A 25 -10.33 8.11 12.07
CA VAL A 25 -9.89 6.85 11.44
C VAL A 25 -10.46 5.69 12.23
N MET A 26 -11.42 5.00 11.64
CA MET A 26 -12.03 3.79 12.16
C MET A 26 -11.34 2.58 11.52
N GLU A 27 -10.81 1.69 12.34
CA GLU A 27 -10.11 0.49 11.87
C GLU A 27 -10.96 -0.73 12.20
N TYR A 28 -11.15 -1.59 11.20
CA TYR A 28 -11.84 -2.86 11.33
C TYR A 28 -10.97 -3.98 10.77
N ASP A 29 -10.74 -5.02 11.55
CA ASP A 29 -9.92 -6.17 11.21
C ASP A 29 -10.48 -7.48 11.78
N ALA A 30 -9.71 -8.56 11.72
CA ALA A 30 -10.12 -9.88 12.15
C ALA A 30 -10.48 -9.98 13.65
N ASP A 31 -9.95 -9.08 14.48
CA ASP A 31 -10.19 -9.05 15.92
C ASP A 31 -11.37 -8.13 16.29
N SER A 32 -11.92 -7.41 15.31
CA SER A 32 -13.04 -6.48 15.50
C SER A 32 -14.38 -7.21 15.57
N THR A 33 -15.36 -6.57 16.22
CA THR A 33 -16.70 -7.13 16.41
C THR A 33 -17.68 -6.71 15.32
N PRO A 34 -18.72 -7.51 15.03
CA PRO A 34 -19.79 -7.09 14.10
C PRO A 34 -20.49 -5.78 14.51
N GLY A 35 -20.58 -5.49 15.81
CA GLY A 35 -21.15 -4.22 16.31
C GLY A 35 -20.30 -3.00 15.96
N GLU A 36 -18.96 -3.14 15.92
CA GLU A 36 -18.07 -2.09 15.46
C GLU A 36 -18.26 -1.82 13.96
N LEU A 37 -18.38 -2.87 13.13
CA LEU A 37 -18.66 -2.72 11.72
C LEU A 37 -19.97 -1.95 11.50
N ASP A 38 -21.02 -2.34 12.21
CA ASP A 38 -22.33 -1.69 12.15
C ASP A 38 -22.23 -0.20 12.49
N GLY A 39 -21.59 0.13 13.61
CA GLY A 39 -21.38 1.51 14.05
C GLY A 39 -20.52 2.33 13.09
N TYR A 40 -19.50 1.72 12.47
CA TYR A 40 -18.65 2.41 11.49
C TYR A 40 -19.39 2.65 10.18
N CYS A 41 -20.08 1.64 9.66
CA CYS A 41 -20.86 1.75 8.42
C CYS A 41 -21.98 2.79 8.52
N SER A 42 -22.54 3.03 9.71
CA SER A 42 -23.62 4.03 9.89
C SER A 42 -23.16 5.47 9.68
N ARG A 43 -21.85 5.76 9.82
CA ARG A 43 -21.31 7.12 9.86
C ARG A 43 -20.04 7.37 9.02
N ALA A 44 -19.59 6.37 8.29
CA ALA A 44 -18.42 6.53 7.43
C ALA A 44 -18.68 7.50 6.28
N ASP A 45 -17.73 8.40 6.01
CA ASP A 45 -17.73 9.27 4.85
C ASP A 45 -16.96 8.69 3.67
N PHE A 46 -16.07 7.73 3.94
CA PHE A 46 -15.30 6.99 2.95
C PHE A 46 -14.85 5.63 3.52
N VAL A 47 -14.88 4.58 2.72
CA VAL A 47 -14.43 3.24 3.12
C VAL A 47 -13.28 2.76 2.25
N PHE A 48 -12.19 2.34 2.90
CA PHE A 48 -11.09 1.61 2.26
C PHE A 48 -11.25 0.12 2.56
N ASN A 49 -11.74 -0.66 1.61
CA ASN A 49 -11.72 -2.11 1.73
C ASN A 49 -10.35 -2.65 1.26
N LEU A 50 -9.48 -2.85 2.24
CA LEU A 50 -8.14 -3.43 2.06
C LEU A 50 -8.10 -4.90 2.50
N ALA A 51 -9.21 -5.43 3.01
CA ALA A 51 -9.31 -6.81 3.44
C ALA A 51 -9.10 -7.76 2.25
N GLY A 52 -8.40 -8.84 2.53
CA GLY A 52 -8.17 -9.87 1.53
C GLY A 52 -7.14 -10.89 1.96
N VAL A 53 -7.35 -12.14 1.58
CA VAL A 53 -6.43 -13.24 1.77
C VAL A 53 -5.52 -13.34 0.55
N ASN A 54 -4.19 -13.38 0.78
CA ASN A 54 -3.20 -13.44 -0.29
C ASN A 54 -2.42 -14.76 -0.33
N ARG A 55 -2.37 -15.48 0.79
CA ARG A 55 -1.66 -16.77 0.94
C ARG A 55 -2.43 -17.65 1.92
N PRO A 56 -3.56 -18.20 1.50
CA PRO A 56 -4.32 -19.13 2.33
C PRO A 56 -3.62 -20.48 2.43
N GLU A 57 -3.97 -21.25 3.46
CA GLU A 57 -3.59 -22.65 3.54
C GLU A 57 -4.48 -23.51 2.63
N ASP A 58 -5.77 -23.13 2.49
CA ASP A 58 -6.74 -23.73 1.57
C ASP A 58 -7.19 -22.70 0.53
N GLN A 59 -7.33 -23.13 -0.73
CA GLN A 59 -7.84 -22.27 -1.82
C GLN A 59 -9.26 -21.75 -1.57
N ALA A 60 -10.09 -22.48 -0.80
CA ALA A 60 -11.42 -22.04 -0.41
C ALA A 60 -11.40 -20.74 0.40
N GLU A 61 -10.33 -20.49 1.19
CA GLU A 61 -10.16 -19.27 1.98
C GLU A 61 -10.03 -18.01 1.10
N PHE A 62 -9.60 -18.13 -0.16
CA PHE A 62 -9.60 -16.99 -1.07
C PHE A 62 -11.00 -16.44 -1.28
N MET A 63 -11.98 -17.32 -1.50
CA MET A 63 -13.36 -16.89 -1.72
C MET A 63 -13.98 -16.36 -0.43
N GLU A 64 -13.81 -17.05 0.68
CA GLU A 64 -14.35 -16.63 1.97
C GLU A 64 -13.76 -15.28 2.42
N GLY A 65 -12.43 -15.12 2.38
CA GLY A 65 -11.76 -13.91 2.83
C GLY A 65 -11.90 -12.71 1.87
N ASN A 66 -11.93 -12.94 0.56
CA ASN A 66 -12.03 -11.84 -0.40
C ASN A 66 -13.47 -11.49 -0.77
N PHE A 67 -14.38 -12.46 -0.78
CA PHE A 67 -15.77 -12.28 -1.18
C PHE A 67 -16.70 -12.15 0.05
N GLY A 68 -16.57 -13.03 1.06
CA GLY A 68 -17.48 -13.07 2.20
C GLY A 68 -17.49 -11.77 3.03
N PHE A 69 -16.30 -11.26 3.40
CA PHE A 69 -16.23 -9.98 4.14
C PHE A 69 -16.71 -8.80 3.28
N ALA A 70 -16.37 -8.77 2.00
CA ALA A 70 -16.84 -7.74 1.09
C ALA A 70 -18.38 -7.68 1.03
N SER A 71 -19.05 -8.84 0.94
CA SER A 71 -20.52 -8.94 0.98
C SER A 71 -21.07 -8.35 2.29
N THR A 72 -20.54 -8.78 3.44
CA THR A 72 -20.96 -8.30 4.76
C THR A 72 -20.81 -6.77 4.90
N LEU A 73 -19.70 -6.21 4.44
CA LEU A 73 -19.44 -4.78 4.45
C LEU A 73 -20.49 -4.02 3.62
N LEU A 74 -20.70 -4.44 2.36
CA LEU A 74 -21.62 -3.76 1.44
C LEU A 74 -23.06 -3.87 1.89
N GLU A 75 -23.50 -5.04 2.38
CA GLU A 75 -24.83 -5.24 2.98
C GLU A 75 -25.04 -4.35 4.22
N THR A 76 -24.00 -4.16 5.04
CA THR A 76 -24.09 -3.31 6.22
C THR A 76 -24.23 -1.84 5.84
N LEU A 77 -23.46 -1.36 4.86
CA LEU A 77 -23.62 0.01 4.34
C LEU A 77 -25.02 0.22 3.75
N GLU A 78 -25.52 -0.73 2.98
CA GLU A 78 -26.85 -0.67 2.37
C GLU A 78 -27.97 -0.64 3.45
N ARG A 79 -27.86 -1.46 4.49
CA ARG A 79 -28.82 -1.47 5.61
C ARG A 79 -28.90 -0.12 6.34
N HIS A 80 -27.80 0.61 6.43
CA HIS A 80 -27.76 1.97 6.98
C HIS A 80 -28.14 3.05 5.95
N GLY A 81 -28.36 2.69 4.69
CA GLY A 81 -28.58 3.66 3.61
C GLY A 81 -27.36 4.55 3.34
N ASN A 82 -26.19 4.14 3.82
CA ASN A 82 -24.96 4.91 3.65
C ASN A 82 -24.39 4.68 2.24
N LYS A 83 -24.33 5.76 1.46
CA LYS A 83 -23.83 5.77 0.08
C LYS A 83 -22.47 6.43 -0.03
N CYS A 84 -21.65 6.39 1.01
CA CYS A 84 -20.30 6.91 0.94
C CYS A 84 -19.47 6.16 -0.12
N PRO A 85 -18.46 6.80 -0.72
CA PRO A 85 -17.55 6.11 -1.63
C PRO A 85 -16.86 4.93 -0.97
N VAL A 86 -16.80 3.81 -1.67
CA VAL A 86 -16.13 2.58 -1.20
C VAL A 86 -15.02 2.21 -2.18
N MET A 87 -13.79 2.14 -1.68
CA MET A 87 -12.63 1.71 -2.44
C MET A 87 -12.37 0.22 -2.21
N LEU A 88 -12.20 -0.53 -3.29
CA LEU A 88 -11.73 -1.92 -3.28
C LEU A 88 -10.27 -2.01 -3.71
N SER A 89 -9.44 -2.57 -2.84
CA SER A 89 -8.09 -3.02 -3.20
C SER A 89 -8.17 -4.32 -3.98
N SER A 90 -8.30 -4.21 -5.31
CA SER A 90 -8.16 -5.32 -6.23
C SER A 90 -6.70 -5.51 -6.65
N SER A 91 -6.44 -6.31 -7.66
CA SER A 91 -5.10 -6.67 -8.12
C SER A 91 -5.02 -6.67 -9.64
N ALA A 92 -3.86 -6.34 -10.19
CA ALA A 92 -3.58 -6.55 -11.61
C ALA A 92 -3.80 -8.01 -12.05
N GLN A 93 -3.71 -8.97 -11.12
CA GLN A 93 -4.02 -10.38 -11.38
C GLN A 93 -5.49 -10.64 -11.72
N ALA A 94 -6.41 -9.76 -11.34
CA ALA A 94 -7.82 -9.84 -11.71
C ALA A 94 -8.07 -9.67 -13.23
N SER A 95 -7.06 -9.26 -14.00
CA SER A 95 -7.13 -9.26 -15.47
C SER A 95 -7.21 -10.66 -16.07
N LEU A 96 -6.74 -11.69 -15.35
CA LEU A 96 -6.63 -13.09 -15.79
C LEU A 96 -5.97 -13.24 -17.17
N SER A 97 -5.05 -12.35 -17.53
CA SER A 97 -4.41 -12.31 -18.83
C SER A 97 -2.90 -12.35 -18.73
N GLY A 98 -2.22 -12.84 -19.78
CA GLY A 98 -0.78 -12.99 -19.83
C GLY A 98 -0.24 -13.86 -18.67
N ARG A 99 0.70 -13.36 -17.90
CA ARG A 99 1.29 -14.09 -16.76
C ARG A 99 0.31 -14.41 -15.62
N PHE A 100 -0.88 -13.85 -15.65
CA PHE A 100 -1.92 -14.04 -14.62
C PHE A 100 -3.03 -15.00 -15.05
N GLU A 101 -2.90 -15.62 -16.22
CA GLU A 101 -3.83 -16.62 -16.69
C GLU A 101 -3.91 -17.82 -15.74
N GLY A 102 -5.12 -18.22 -15.34
CA GLY A 102 -5.34 -19.30 -14.37
C GLY A 102 -5.00 -18.96 -12.91
N SER A 103 -4.82 -17.68 -12.56
CA SER A 103 -4.59 -17.24 -11.19
C SER A 103 -5.86 -17.37 -10.33
N VAL A 104 -5.91 -18.36 -9.43
CA VAL A 104 -7.01 -18.53 -8.46
C VAL A 104 -7.20 -17.28 -7.59
N TYR A 105 -6.10 -16.66 -7.20
CA TYR A 105 -6.14 -15.37 -6.51
C TYR A 105 -6.77 -14.27 -7.39
N GLY A 106 -6.38 -14.21 -8.67
CA GLY A 106 -6.95 -13.28 -9.64
C GLY A 106 -8.46 -13.49 -9.81
N GLU A 107 -8.91 -14.74 -9.90
CA GLU A 107 -10.33 -15.09 -9.98
C GLU A 107 -11.12 -14.62 -8.75
N SER A 108 -10.57 -14.83 -7.55
CA SER A 108 -11.22 -14.36 -6.32
C SER A 108 -11.32 -12.84 -6.23
N LYS A 109 -10.29 -12.12 -6.71
CA LYS A 109 -10.34 -10.65 -6.79
C LYS A 109 -11.35 -10.16 -7.82
N LEU A 110 -11.42 -10.80 -8.99
CA LEU A 110 -12.41 -10.47 -10.02
C LEU A 110 -13.84 -10.71 -9.53
N ALA A 111 -14.09 -11.81 -8.81
CA ALA A 111 -15.38 -12.06 -8.19
C ALA A 111 -15.77 -10.96 -7.17
N GLY A 112 -14.80 -10.52 -6.36
CA GLY A 112 -14.99 -9.37 -5.47
C GLY A 112 -15.35 -8.08 -6.23
N GLU A 113 -14.68 -7.80 -7.35
CA GLU A 113 -15.02 -6.65 -8.20
C GLU A 113 -16.49 -6.68 -8.66
N GLY A 114 -17.00 -7.86 -9.00
CA GLY A 114 -18.41 -8.07 -9.37
C GLY A 114 -19.38 -7.59 -8.28
N LEU A 115 -19.13 -7.97 -7.02
CA LEU A 115 -19.95 -7.52 -5.88
C LEU A 115 -20.02 -6.00 -5.76
N PHE A 116 -18.88 -5.33 -5.92
CA PHE A 116 -18.82 -3.87 -5.81
C PHE A 116 -19.57 -3.19 -6.97
N ARG A 117 -19.50 -3.73 -8.20
CA ARG A 117 -20.28 -3.22 -9.33
C ARG A 117 -21.78 -3.36 -9.11
N GLU A 118 -22.23 -4.56 -8.70
CA GLU A 118 -23.64 -4.82 -8.39
C GLU A 118 -24.15 -3.92 -7.25
N TYR A 119 -23.34 -3.71 -6.21
CA TYR A 119 -23.66 -2.78 -5.12
C TYR A 119 -23.82 -1.34 -5.64
N SER A 120 -22.89 -0.88 -6.49
CA SER A 120 -22.95 0.46 -7.08
C SER A 120 -24.19 0.66 -7.95
N GLU A 121 -24.51 -0.32 -8.80
CA GLU A 121 -25.70 -0.31 -9.66
C GLU A 121 -27.00 -0.26 -8.84
N ARG A 122 -27.09 -1.08 -7.80
CA ARG A 122 -28.28 -1.19 -6.96
C ARG A 122 -28.50 0.02 -6.06
N THR A 123 -27.45 0.58 -5.48
CA THR A 123 -27.53 1.64 -4.47
C THR A 123 -27.27 3.04 -5.01
N GLY A 124 -26.55 3.16 -6.11
CA GLY A 124 -25.99 4.41 -6.63
C GLY A 124 -24.79 4.94 -5.83
N ALA A 125 -24.23 4.14 -4.91
CA ALA A 125 -23.01 4.50 -4.19
C ALA A 125 -21.78 4.46 -5.11
N PRO A 126 -20.87 5.45 -5.03
CA PRO A 126 -19.63 5.42 -5.80
C PRO A 126 -18.73 4.28 -5.35
N VAL A 127 -18.21 3.48 -6.30
CA VAL A 127 -17.20 2.46 -6.03
C VAL A 127 -15.92 2.76 -6.81
N LEU A 128 -14.78 2.52 -6.17
CA LEU A 128 -13.45 2.76 -6.70
C LEU A 128 -12.68 1.45 -6.70
N ILE A 129 -12.70 0.73 -7.82
CA ILE A 129 -12.03 -0.55 -7.95
C ILE A 129 -10.62 -0.32 -8.47
N TYR A 130 -9.61 -0.56 -7.63
CA TYR A 130 -8.21 -0.38 -7.99
C TYR A 130 -7.52 -1.71 -8.24
N ARG A 131 -7.09 -1.96 -9.46
CA ARG A 131 -6.21 -3.09 -9.81
C ARG A 131 -4.76 -2.70 -9.59
N PHE A 132 -4.28 -2.86 -8.36
CA PHE A 132 -2.92 -2.52 -7.98
C PHE A 132 -1.88 -3.49 -8.53
N PRO A 133 -0.71 -2.98 -9.00
CA PRO A 133 0.49 -3.78 -9.21
C PRO A 133 1.14 -4.15 -7.87
N ASN A 134 2.43 -4.46 -7.85
CA ASN A 134 3.12 -4.76 -6.59
C ASN A 134 3.24 -3.51 -5.72
N LEU A 135 2.57 -3.52 -4.59
CA LEU A 135 2.64 -2.43 -3.61
C LEU A 135 3.90 -2.54 -2.75
N TYR A 136 4.54 -1.40 -2.49
CA TYR A 136 5.61 -1.31 -1.52
C TYR A 136 5.50 -0.02 -0.70
N GLY A 137 6.17 0.01 0.44
CA GLY A 137 6.19 1.15 1.34
C GLY A 137 6.49 0.75 2.77
N LYS A 138 6.47 1.74 3.66
CA LYS A 138 6.80 1.57 5.08
C LYS A 138 5.87 0.57 5.75
N TRP A 139 6.43 -0.21 6.70
CA TRP A 139 5.70 -1.11 7.60
C TRP A 139 4.95 -2.27 6.90
N CYS A 140 5.24 -2.54 5.64
CA CYS A 140 4.73 -3.74 4.99
C CYS A 140 5.34 -4.99 5.68
N ARG A 141 4.52 -6.01 5.93
CA ARG A 141 4.96 -7.25 6.59
C ARG A 141 5.99 -7.98 5.73
N PRO A 142 7.25 -8.16 6.20
CA PRO A 142 8.25 -8.91 5.47
C PRO A 142 7.91 -10.41 5.43
N ARG A 143 8.47 -11.14 4.44
CA ARG A 143 8.28 -12.59 4.27
C ARG A 143 6.82 -13.03 4.12
N TYR A 144 5.97 -12.12 3.69
CA TYR A 144 4.55 -12.41 3.44
C TYR A 144 4.23 -12.26 1.94
N ASN A 145 4.10 -11.04 1.43
CA ASN A 145 3.66 -10.83 0.05
C ASN A 145 4.39 -9.68 -0.68
N SER A 146 5.54 -9.26 -0.19
CA SER A 146 6.33 -8.20 -0.80
C SER A 146 7.82 -8.57 -0.81
N ALA A 147 8.39 -8.69 -2.00
CA ALA A 147 9.82 -8.87 -2.17
C ALA A 147 10.59 -7.67 -1.60
N VAL A 148 10.14 -6.43 -1.89
CA VAL A 148 10.75 -5.20 -1.37
C VAL A 148 10.78 -5.19 0.16
N ALA A 149 9.66 -5.51 0.82
CA ALA A 149 9.59 -5.60 2.29
C ALA A 149 10.57 -6.64 2.85
N THR A 150 10.66 -7.80 2.18
CA THR A 150 11.53 -8.90 2.59
C THR A 150 13.00 -8.51 2.47
N PHE A 151 13.39 -7.87 1.37
CA PHE A 151 14.77 -7.41 1.17
C PHE A 151 15.13 -6.26 2.12
N CYS A 152 14.22 -5.30 2.32
CA CYS A 152 14.43 -4.21 3.27
C CYS A 152 14.66 -4.73 4.70
N ASP A 153 13.81 -5.65 5.18
CA ASP A 153 13.95 -6.26 6.51
C ASP A 153 15.25 -7.04 6.64
N ALA A 154 15.58 -7.85 5.62
CA ALA A 154 16.78 -8.67 5.64
C ALA A 154 18.06 -7.82 5.70
N LEU A 155 18.17 -6.83 4.82
CA LEU A 155 19.36 -5.99 4.73
C LEU A 155 19.51 -5.01 5.90
N ALA A 156 18.39 -4.44 6.38
CA ALA A 156 18.42 -3.54 7.54
C ALA A 156 18.87 -4.26 8.83
N ASN A 157 18.58 -5.56 8.95
CA ASN A 157 18.80 -6.31 10.18
C ASN A 157 19.80 -7.47 10.03
N GLY A 158 20.56 -7.51 8.93
CA GLY A 158 21.59 -8.54 8.70
C GLY A 158 21.05 -9.96 8.60
N ARG A 159 19.81 -10.12 8.10
CA ARG A 159 19.14 -11.43 7.97
C ARG A 159 19.37 -12.03 6.57
N PRO A 160 19.41 -13.37 6.44
CA PRO A 160 19.56 -14.00 5.14
C PRO A 160 18.34 -13.78 4.24
N TYR A 161 18.59 -13.62 2.96
CA TYR A 161 17.59 -13.54 1.90
C TYR A 161 18.10 -14.21 0.62
N THR A 162 17.21 -14.46 -0.33
CA THR A 162 17.56 -15.07 -1.62
C THR A 162 16.90 -14.30 -2.75
N VAL A 163 17.66 -14.03 -3.80
CA VAL A 163 17.15 -13.50 -5.07
C VAL A 163 17.32 -14.63 -6.09
N ASN A 164 16.21 -15.27 -6.47
CA ASN A 164 16.28 -16.43 -7.38
C ASN A 164 16.72 -16.02 -8.79
N ASP A 165 16.15 -14.93 -9.31
CA ASP A 165 16.50 -14.37 -10.62
C ASP A 165 16.51 -12.83 -10.51
N PRO A 166 17.71 -12.21 -10.52
CA PRO A 166 17.86 -10.76 -10.44
C PRO A 166 17.26 -9.99 -11.62
N SER A 167 17.03 -10.65 -12.76
CA SER A 167 16.51 -10.01 -13.97
C SER A 167 14.98 -9.85 -13.96
N VAL A 168 14.27 -10.48 -13.02
CA VAL A 168 12.82 -10.37 -12.91
C VAL A 168 12.42 -8.94 -12.61
N GLU A 169 11.63 -8.34 -13.48
CA GLU A 169 11.10 -7.00 -13.33
C GLU A 169 9.76 -7.00 -12.58
N LEU A 170 9.64 -6.05 -11.69
CA LEU A 170 8.40 -5.75 -10.95
C LEU A 170 7.89 -4.36 -11.32
N GLU A 171 6.62 -4.26 -11.64
CA GLU A 171 5.91 -3.01 -11.62
C GLU A 171 5.53 -2.70 -10.17
N LEU A 172 5.98 -1.56 -9.65
CA LEU A 172 5.96 -1.18 -8.25
C LEU A 172 5.19 0.13 -8.06
N LEU A 173 4.24 0.13 -7.12
CA LEU A 173 3.52 1.32 -6.71
C LEU A 173 3.85 1.66 -5.25
N TYR A 174 4.32 2.88 -5.00
CA TYR A 174 4.58 3.39 -3.66
C TYR A 174 3.29 3.80 -2.97
N ILE A 175 2.94 3.06 -1.90
CA ILE A 175 1.63 3.17 -1.26
C ILE A 175 1.38 4.51 -0.54
N VAL A 176 2.44 5.12 0.03
CA VAL A 176 2.26 6.21 1.01
C VAL A 176 1.87 7.53 0.35
N ASP A 177 2.56 7.90 -0.71
CA ASP A 177 2.37 9.22 -1.34
C ASP A 177 1.46 9.16 -2.56
N GLU A 178 1.73 8.25 -3.48
CA GLU A 178 0.99 8.18 -4.74
C GLU A 178 -0.42 7.64 -4.54
N MET A 179 -0.55 6.48 -3.90
CA MET A 179 -1.87 5.87 -3.72
C MET A 179 -2.76 6.72 -2.81
N LEU A 180 -2.25 7.14 -1.65
CA LEU A 180 -3.05 7.92 -0.72
C LEU A 180 -3.38 9.30 -1.29
N GLY A 181 -2.41 9.95 -1.96
CA GLY A 181 -2.63 11.22 -2.64
C GLY A 181 -3.64 11.10 -3.78
N ALA A 182 -3.60 10.01 -4.54
CA ALA A 182 -4.55 9.73 -5.60
C ALA A 182 -5.96 9.45 -5.04
N LEU A 183 -6.07 8.61 -4.00
CA LEU A 183 -7.36 8.24 -3.41
C LEU A 183 -8.04 9.37 -2.63
N LEU A 184 -7.26 10.22 -1.99
CA LEU A 184 -7.75 11.33 -1.18
C LEU A 184 -7.70 12.68 -1.91
N GLY A 185 -7.52 12.67 -3.22
CA GLY A 185 -7.66 13.84 -4.06
C GLY A 185 -9.07 14.45 -3.95
N ARG A 186 -9.28 15.60 -4.53
CA ARG A 186 -10.47 16.43 -4.32
C ARG A 186 -11.81 15.74 -4.56
N GLU A 187 -11.83 14.72 -5.37
CA GLU A 187 -13.10 14.15 -5.84
C GLU A 187 -13.39 12.76 -5.31
N HIS A 188 -12.48 12.04 -4.71
CA HIS A 188 -12.70 10.68 -4.20
C HIS A 188 -13.50 9.78 -5.15
N ARG A 189 -13.30 9.91 -6.46
CA ARG A 189 -14.11 9.27 -7.50
C ARG A 189 -13.23 8.68 -8.58
N CYS A 190 -13.72 7.64 -9.22
CA CYS A 190 -13.13 7.17 -10.47
C CYS A 190 -13.10 8.29 -11.51
N GLY A 191 -11.95 8.53 -12.11
CA GLY A 191 -11.77 9.54 -13.14
C GLY A 191 -11.37 10.91 -12.65
N TYR A 192 -11.02 11.06 -11.37
CA TYR A 192 -10.44 12.31 -10.93
C TYR A 192 -8.95 12.41 -11.31
N GLU A 193 -8.43 13.64 -11.23
CA GLU A 193 -7.12 13.99 -11.75
C GLU A 193 -6.00 13.11 -11.18
N GLY A 194 -5.18 12.51 -12.02
CA GLY A 194 -4.13 11.56 -11.67
C GLY A 194 -4.54 10.10 -11.69
N LEU A 195 -5.84 9.80 -11.87
CA LEU A 195 -6.33 8.43 -12.03
C LEU A 195 -6.86 8.24 -13.43
N LYS A 196 -6.44 7.17 -14.09
CA LYS A 196 -6.99 6.79 -15.38
C LYS A 196 -8.01 5.68 -15.17
N ARG A 197 -9.19 5.89 -15.71
CA ARG A 197 -10.14 4.83 -15.95
C ARG A 197 -9.81 4.23 -17.32
N VAL A 198 -9.65 2.92 -17.39
CA VAL A 198 -9.45 2.25 -18.67
C VAL A 198 -10.77 2.28 -19.42
N GLU A 199 -10.76 2.81 -20.65
CA GLU A 199 -11.97 2.90 -21.47
C GLU A 199 -12.50 1.50 -21.77
N GLY A 200 -13.77 1.24 -21.43
CA GLY A 200 -14.38 -0.08 -21.54
C GLY A 200 -14.21 -1.01 -20.34
N ASP A 201 -13.38 -0.64 -19.36
CA ASP A 201 -13.20 -1.36 -18.10
C ASP A 201 -13.60 -0.48 -16.91
N GLU A 202 -14.28 -1.07 -15.93
CA GLU A 202 -14.80 -0.35 -14.75
C GLU A 202 -13.84 -0.39 -13.56
N PHE A 203 -12.54 -0.30 -13.80
CA PHE A 203 -11.53 -0.21 -12.75
C PHE A 203 -10.62 1.00 -12.88
N CYS A 204 -9.99 1.37 -11.77
CA CYS A 204 -9.02 2.44 -11.68
C CYS A 204 -7.60 1.89 -11.57
N TYR A 205 -6.62 2.69 -11.98
CA TYR A 205 -5.22 2.43 -11.71
C TYR A 205 -4.47 3.72 -11.40
N VAL A 206 -3.37 3.62 -10.70
CA VAL A 206 -2.49 4.75 -10.43
C VAL A 206 -1.43 4.80 -11.55
N PRO A 207 -1.32 5.90 -12.29
CA PRO A 207 -0.45 5.95 -13.48
C PRO A 207 1.04 6.04 -13.17
N GLU A 208 1.40 6.50 -11.97
CA GLU A 208 2.80 6.67 -11.55
C GLU A 208 3.31 5.40 -10.87
N THR A 209 3.90 4.52 -11.63
CA THR A 209 4.57 3.31 -11.17
C THR A 209 6.02 3.29 -11.57
N ASP A 210 6.84 2.55 -10.83
CA ASP A 210 8.25 2.31 -11.15
C ASP A 210 8.42 0.86 -11.62
N VAL A 211 9.09 0.64 -12.74
CA VAL A 211 9.49 -0.71 -13.17
C VAL A 211 10.95 -0.92 -12.79
N LYS A 212 11.21 -1.93 -11.96
CA LYS A 212 12.55 -2.26 -11.44
C LYS A 212 12.78 -3.75 -11.40
N SER A 213 13.99 -4.17 -11.77
CA SER A 213 14.42 -5.54 -11.56
C SER A 213 14.72 -5.83 -10.10
N LEU A 214 14.61 -7.10 -9.68
CA LEU A 214 15.00 -7.51 -8.32
C LEU A 214 16.47 -7.17 -8.04
N GLY A 215 17.34 -7.27 -9.04
CA GLY A 215 18.75 -6.91 -8.93
C GLY A 215 18.96 -5.42 -8.67
N GLU A 216 18.24 -4.52 -9.38
CA GLU A 216 18.31 -3.07 -9.14
C GLU A 216 17.84 -2.71 -7.73
N ILE A 217 16.77 -3.34 -7.25
CA ILE A 217 16.24 -3.11 -5.90
C ILE A 217 17.28 -3.48 -4.85
N VAL A 218 17.85 -4.69 -4.95
CA VAL A 218 18.83 -5.18 -3.98
C VAL A 218 20.12 -4.34 -4.04
N TYR A 219 20.59 -3.98 -5.23
CA TYR A 219 21.76 -3.10 -5.38
C TYR A 219 21.56 -1.76 -4.65
N LEU A 220 20.41 -1.12 -4.81
CA LEU A 220 20.11 0.13 -4.09
C LEU A 220 20.06 -0.08 -2.57
N LEU A 221 19.47 -1.18 -2.11
CA LEU A 221 19.40 -1.49 -0.69
C LEU A 221 20.77 -1.80 -0.08
N ASP A 222 21.69 -2.43 -0.83
CA ASP A 222 23.08 -2.61 -0.43
C ASP A 222 23.79 -1.25 -0.30
N CYS A 223 23.62 -0.35 -1.27
CA CYS A 223 24.14 1.01 -1.18
C CYS A 223 23.59 1.75 0.05
N PHE A 224 22.33 1.54 0.39
CA PHE A 224 21.71 2.15 1.56
C PHE A 224 22.29 1.61 2.87
N ARG A 225 22.47 0.30 2.99
CA ARG A 225 23.12 -0.32 4.13
C ARG A 225 24.53 0.24 4.33
N ASP A 226 25.31 0.23 3.26
CA ASP A 226 26.73 0.61 3.29
C ASP A 226 26.91 2.12 3.48
N SER A 227 25.89 2.95 3.24
CA SER A 227 25.92 4.39 3.43
C SER A 227 26.28 4.82 4.86
N ARG A 228 25.96 3.98 5.85
CA ARG A 228 26.29 4.25 7.27
C ARG A 228 27.78 4.10 7.59
N GLU A 229 28.48 3.26 6.84
CA GLU A 229 29.91 3.06 6.99
C GLU A 229 30.71 4.03 6.11
N THR A 230 30.24 4.19 4.85
CA THR A 230 30.88 5.06 3.86
C THR A 230 30.57 6.53 4.04
N LEU A 231 29.52 6.85 4.81
CA LEU A 231 28.91 8.20 4.97
C LEU A 231 28.53 8.83 3.62
N SER A 232 28.28 8.00 2.60
CA SER A 232 27.80 8.40 1.28
C SER A 232 26.28 8.24 1.24
N VAL A 233 25.56 9.33 1.01
CA VAL A 233 24.11 9.29 0.82
C VAL A 233 23.83 9.09 -0.67
N PRO A 234 23.00 8.12 -1.06
CA PRO A 234 22.60 7.95 -2.45
C PRO A 234 21.79 9.15 -2.94
N ASP A 235 21.62 9.27 -4.27
CA ASP A 235 20.76 10.30 -4.82
C ASP A 235 19.31 10.07 -4.36
N LEU A 236 18.80 11.00 -3.54
CA LEU A 236 17.48 10.99 -2.97
C LEU A 236 16.62 12.16 -3.50
N SER A 237 16.71 12.42 -4.79
CA SER A 237 15.90 13.42 -5.48
C SER A 237 14.40 13.24 -5.16
N GLU A 238 13.68 14.34 -5.05
CA GLU A 238 12.27 14.29 -4.70
C GLU A 238 11.47 13.49 -5.76
N GLY A 239 10.58 12.61 -5.30
CA GLY A 239 9.77 11.74 -6.16
C GLY A 239 10.51 10.54 -6.74
N SER A 240 11.86 10.45 -6.60
CA SER A 240 12.61 9.32 -7.16
C SER A 240 12.30 7.99 -6.48
N PHE A 241 12.38 6.89 -7.24
CA PHE A 241 12.29 5.54 -6.69
C PHE A 241 13.29 5.31 -5.56
N SER A 242 14.52 5.80 -5.71
CA SER A 242 15.57 5.70 -4.69
C SER A 242 15.13 6.31 -3.36
N LYS A 243 14.54 7.52 -3.37
CA LYS A 243 14.02 8.18 -2.16
C LYS A 243 12.87 7.44 -1.51
N LYS A 244 11.93 6.94 -2.30
CA LYS A 244 10.79 6.13 -1.84
C LYS A 244 11.28 4.83 -1.20
N LEU A 245 12.22 4.14 -1.86
CA LEU A 245 12.84 2.91 -1.36
C LEU A 245 13.67 3.16 -0.10
N TRP A 246 14.47 4.24 -0.05
CA TRP A 246 15.20 4.64 1.15
C TRP A 246 14.28 4.87 2.35
N SER A 247 13.19 5.61 2.14
CA SER A 247 12.19 5.86 3.18
C SER A 247 11.54 4.56 3.69
N THR A 248 11.31 3.61 2.78
CA THR A 248 10.82 2.27 3.11
C THR A 248 11.85 1.48 3.90
N PHE A 249 13.10 1.44 3.43
CA PHE A 249 14.21 0.73 4.08
C PHE A 249 14.44 1.17 5.52
N LEU A 250 14.44 2.49 5.77
CA LEU A 250 14.61 3.04 7.12
C LEU A 250 13.53 2.56 8.10
N SER A 251 12.33 2.23 7.64
CA SER A 251 11.25 1.76 8.50
C SER A 251 11.44 0.34 9.03
N TYR A 252 12.42 -0.40 8.50
CA TYR A 252 12.73 -1.78 8.91
C TYR A 252 13.88 -1.88 9.91
N TYR A 253 14.60 -0.78 10.20
CA TYR A 253 15.59 -0.81 11.27
C TYR A 253 14.93 -1.02 12.63
N GLU A 254 15.44 -1.97 13.39
CA GLU A 254 15.07 -2.11 14.79
C GLU A 254 15.52 -0.88 15.60
N PRO A 255 14.76 -0.47 16.62
CA PRO A 255 15.06 0.79 17.36
C PRO A 255 16.51 0.91 17.85
N GLY A 256 17.13 -0.20 18.26
CA GLY A 256 18.53 -0.23 18.71
C GLY A 256 19.56 -0.08 17.60
N HIS A 257 19.16 -0.28 16.34
CA HIS A 257 20.06 -0.23 15.19
C HIS A 257 19.86 1.02 14.34
N PHE A 258 18.95 1.90 14.71
CA PHE A 258 18.66 3.09 13.92
C PHE A 258 19.79 4.12 13.98
N ALA A 259 20.36 4.34 15.16
CA ALA A 259 21.44 5.27 15.36
C ALA A 259 22.80 4.66 15.00
N TYR A 260 23.68 5.44 14.42
CA TYR A 260 25.08 5.08 14.15
C TYR A 260 26.03 6.21 14.56
N GLY A 261 27.24 5.83 14.97
CA GLY A 261 28.26 6.79 15.40
C GLY A 261 28.96 7.46 14.23
N LEU A 262 29.14 8.77 14.31
CA LEU A 262 30.02 9.49 13.40
C LEU A 262 31.45 9.45 13.96
N ARG A 263 32.45 9.33 13.06
CA ARG A 263 33.85 9.35 13.45
C ARG A 263 34.29 10.80 13.65
N PRO A 264 34.65 11.23 14.88
CA PRO A 264 35.14 12.58 15.10
C PRO A 264 36.55 12.75 14.49
N ASN A 265 36.75 13.85 13.77
CA ASN A 265 38.07 14.31 13.36
C ASN A 265 38.58 15.30 14.39
N THR A 266 39.74 14.98 15.03
CA THR A 266 40.30 15.80 16.09
C THR A 266 41.70 16.26 15.69
N ASP A 267 41.96 17.57 15.80
CA ASP A 267 43.28 18.17 15.66
C ASP A 267 43.55 19.16 16.82
N ALA A 268 44.66 19.89 16.75
CA ALA A 268 45.06 20.85 17.79
C ALA A 268 44.08 22.03 17.98
N ARG A 269 43.12 22.21 17.05
CA ARG A 269 42.12 23.28 17.07
C ARG A 269 40.78 22.82 17.64
N GLY A 270 40.55 21.50 17.74
CA GLY A 270 39.32 20.93 18.26
C GLY A 270 38.87 19.65 17.53
N SER A 271 37.63 19.27 17.82
CA SER A 271 37.01 18.10 17.20
C SER A 271 35.76 18.51 16.39
N PHE A 272 35.56 17.87 15.22
CA PHE A 272 34.33 18.00 14.44
C PHE A 272 33.92 16.63 13.87
N THR A 273 32.64 16.46 13.62
CA THR A 273 32.04 15.24 13.00
C THR A 273 31.25 15.61 11.78
#